data_0d2046e991759f51cdddffcc6ecbb266
#
_entry.id   0d2046e991759f51cdddffcc6ecbb266
#
_cell.length_a   1.000
_cell.length_b   1.000
_cell.length_c   1.000
_cell.angle_alpha   90.00
_cell.angle_beta   90.00
_cell.angle_gamma   90.00
#
_symmetry.space_group_name_H-M   'P 1'
#
loop_
_entity.id
_entity.type
_entity.pdbx_description
1 polymer ?
#
loop_
_entity_poly.entity_id
_entity_poly.type
_entity_poly.pdbx_seq_one_letter_code
_entity_poly.pdbx_strand_id
1 'polypeptide(L)'
;PRTDTPGAKDAGVPGFIDTMLKDCYAKEDQDNFLAGLASFDEEAKTAYGDSFIYCKPEQQLEFVTKVHASALTEAKANREAKRPFILMAKELTLLGFFTSEPGATQVLQYVAVPGSYKGCIPLAEAGNGKTWAT
;
A
#
# COMPACT_ATOMS: atom_id res chain seq x y z
N PRO A 1 1.18 -9.03 -3.29
CA PRO A 1 1.20 -10.32 -3.99
C PRO A 1 0.23 -11.28 -3.30
N ARG A 2 -0.33 -12.20 -4.07
CA ARG A 2 -1.15 -13.28 -3.55
C ARG A 2 -0.25 -14.36 -2.95
N THR A 3 -0.56 -14.79 -1.73
CA THR A 3 0.14 -15.89 -1.03
C THR A 3 -0.89 -16.95 -0.62
N ASP A 4 -0.91 -17.37 0.61
CA ASP A 4 -1.96 -18.16 1.27
C ASP A 4 -3.23 -17.33 1.54
N THR A 5 -3.13 -16.00 1.45
CA THR A 5 -4.24 -15.06 1.57
C THR A 5 -4.42 -14.25 0.27
N PRO A 6 -5.62 -13.67 0.03
CA PRO A 6 -5.85 -12.78 -1.11
C PRO A 6 -4.87 -11.61 -1.14
N GLY A 7 -4.45 -11.20 -2.34
CA GLY A 7 -3.61 -10.02 -2.52
C GLY A 7 -4.43 -8.72 -2.60
N ALA A 8 -3.74 -7.58 -2.62
CA ALA A 8 -4.38 -6.26 -2.70
C ALA A 8 -5.27 -6.10 -3.95
N LYS A 9 -4.90 -6.69 -5.08
CA LYS A 9 -5.73 -6.67 -6.30
C LYS A 9 -7.03 -7.44 -6.10
N ASP A 10 -6.96 -8.62 -5.47
CA ASP A 10 -8.12 -9.46 -5.19
C ASP A 10 -9.08 -8.79 -4.17
N ALA A 11 -8.53 -7.97 -3.29
CA ALA A 11 -9.26 -7.19 -2.29
C ALA A 11 -9.85 -5.87 -2.83
N GLY A 12 -9.75 -5.59 -4.13
CA GLY A 12 -10.32 -4.38 -4.75
C GLY A 12 -9.56 -3.08 -4.43
N VAL A 13 -8.34 -3.16 -3.91
CA VAL A 13 -7.54 -2.00 -3.49
C VAL A 13 -7.33 -0.96 -4.61
N PRO A 14 -7.15 -1.32 -5.89
CA PRO A 14 -7.03 -0.30 -6.95
C PRO A 14 -8.26 0.63 -7.03
N GLY A 15 -9.47 0.09 -6.94
CA GLY A 15 -10.71 0.89 -6.92
C GLY A 15 -10.82 1.74 -5.65
N PHE A 16 -10.37 1.23 -4.50
CA PHE A 16 -10.29 1.99 -3.27
C PHE A 16 -9.33 3.19 -3.41
N ILE A 17 -8.16 3.00 -4.00
CA ILE A 17 -7.18 4.09 -4.23
C ILE A 17 -7.78 5.16 -5.14
N ASP A 18 -8.46 4.78 -6.22
CA ASP A 18 -9.12 5.71 -7.14
C ASP A 18 -10.16 6.56 -6.42
N THR A 19 -11.03 5.93 -5.62
CA THR A 19 -12.05 6.62 -4.81
C THR A 19 -11.42 7.56 -3.78
N MET A 20 -10.40 7.09 -3.05
CA MET A 20 -9.72 7.90 -2.05
C MET A 20 -9.06 9.14 -2.66
N LEU A 21 -8.35 8.98 -3.77
CA LEU A 21 -7.72 10.10 -4.45
C LEU A 21 -8.76 11.10 -4.94
N LYS A 22 -9.84 10.63 -5.55
CA LYS A 22 -10.89 11.48 -6.11
C LYS A 22 -11.65 12.27 -5.05
N ASP A 23 -12.05 11.62 -3.96
CA ASP A 23 -13.03 12.15 -3.02
C ASP A 23 -12.40 12.74 -1.74
N CYS A 24 -11.19 12.31 -1.37
CA CYS A 24 -10.55 12.66 -0.09
C CYS A 24 -9.26 13.49 -0.22
N TYR A 25 -8.63 13.52 -1.40
CA TYR A 25 -7.37 14.24 -1.58
C TYR A 25 -7.58 15.60 -2.25
N ALA A 26 -6.80 16.60 -1.86
CA ALA A 26 -6.77 17.89 -2.55
C ALA A 26 -6.30 17.71 -4.00
N LYS A 27 -6.75 18.60 -4.89
CA LYS A 27 -6.42 18.54 -6.32
C LYS A 27 -4.91 18.51 -6.58
N GLU A 28 -4.15 19.23 -5.79
CA GLU A 28 -2.69 19.25 -5.88
C GLU A 28 -2.07 17.88 -5.61
N ASP A 29 -2.57 17.15 -4.61
CA ASP A 29 -2.09 15.81 -4.27
C ASP A 29 -2.53 14.76 -5.31
N GLN A 30 -3.74 14.91 -5.86
CA GLN A 30 -4.19 14.09 -6.99
C GLN A 30 -3.25 14.24 -8.19
N ASP A 31 -2.95 15.47 -8.58
CA ASP A 31 -2.07 15.78 -9.70
C ASP A 31 -0.64 15.27 -9.45
N ASN A 32 -0.14 15.42 -8.21
CA ASN A 32 1.15 14.87 -7.80
C ASN A 32 1.18 13.34 -7.91
N PHE A 33 0.13 12.66 -7.46
CA PHE A 33 0.03 11.20 -7.57
C PHE A 33 0.02 10.73 -9.03
N LEU A 34 -0.80 11.36 -9.88
CA LEU A 34 -0.92 11.01 -11.30
C LEU A 34 0.36 11.28 -12.08
N ALA A 35 1.01 12.42 -11.83
CA ALA A 35 2.30 12.74 -12.43
C ALA A 35 3.38 11.73 -12.00
N GLY A 36 3.40 11.37 -10.70
CA GLY A 36 4.33 10.38 -10.18
C GLY A 36 4.07 8.96 -10.73
N LEU A 37 2.82 8.57 -10.96
CA LEU A 37 2.48 7.31 -11.61
C LEU A 37 2.99 7.27 -13.06
N ALA A 38 2.81 8.34 -13.81
CA ALA A 38 3.30 8.44 -15.20
C ALA A 38 4.84 8.39 -15.24
N SER A 39 5.53 9.15 -14.37
CA SER A 39 6.99 9.13 -14.26
C SER A 39 7.52 7.74 -13.91
N PHE A 40 6.88 7.06 -12.97
CA PHE A 40 7.24 5.69 -12.56
C PHE A 40 7.20 4.70 -13.73
N ASP A 41 6.17 4.78 -14.59
CA ASP A 41 6.09 3.89 -15.77
C ASP A 41 7.14 4.24 -16.84
N GLU A 42 7.41 5.53 -17.08
CA GLU A 42 8.45 5.97 -18.01
C GLU A 42 9.87 5.60 -17.53
N GLU A 43 10.12 5.68 -16.23
CA GLU A 43 11.38 5.23 -15.64
C GLU A 43 11.56 3.71 -15.79
N ALA A 44 10.49 2.92 -15.62
CA ALA A 44 10.52 1.48 -15.86
C ALA A 44 10.80 1.16 -17.33
N LYS A 45 10.17 1.86 -18.28
CA LYS A 45 10.46 1.73 -19.73
C LYS A 45 11.90 2.05 -20.04
N THR A 46 12.45 3.10 -19.42
CA THR A 46 13.86 3.47 -19.63
C THR A 46 14.82 2.41 -19.11
N ALA A 47 14.48 1.79 -17.96
CA ALA A 47 15.35 0.80 -17.32
C ALA A 47 15.28 -0.58 -17.96
N TYR A 48 14.11 -1.01 -18.43
CA TYR A 48 13.86 -2.39 -18.85
C TYR A 48 13.30 -2.52 -20.28
N GLY A 49 12.99 -1.42 -20.96
CA GLY A 49 12.45 -1.39 -22.33
C GLY A 49 10.95 -1.57 -22.45
N ASP A 50 10.26 -1.86 -21.35
CA ASP A 50 8.81 -2.11 -21.31
C ASP A 50 8.13 -1.32 -20.18
N SER A 51 6.82 -1.03 -20.32
CA SER A 51 6.00 -0.54 -19.22
C SER A 51 6.08 -1.45 -18.01
N PHE A 52 6.04 -0.89 -16.81
CA PHE A 52 6.17 -1.62 -15.54
C PHE A 52 5.30 -2.88 -15.45
N ILE A 53 4.06 -2.81 -15.94
CA ILE A 53 3.12 -3.94 -15.90
C ILE A 53 3.54 -5.13 -16.77
N TYR A 54 4.38 -4.92 -17.78
CA TYR A 54 4.88 -5.96 -18.70
C TYR A 54 6.29 -6.43 -18.33
N CYS A 55 6.95 -5.77 -17.36
CA CYS A 55 8.23 -6.23 -16.83
C CYS A 55 8.10 -7.58 -16.13
N LYS A 56 9.18 -8.37 -16.12
CA LYS A 56 9.24 -9.63 -15.38
C LYS A 56 9.08 -9.40 -13.87
N PRO A 57 8.52 -10.36 -13.11
CA PRO A 57 8.31 -10.20 -11.65
C PRO A 57 9.57 -9.78 -10.89
N GLU A 58 10.73 -10.31 -11.26
CA GLU A 58 12.01 -9.98 -10.63
C GLU A 58 12.40 -8.52 -10.90
N GLN A 59 12.19 -8.04 -12.14
CA GLN A 59 12.43 -6.65 -12.53
C GLN A 59 11.48 -5.69 -11.81
N GLN A 60 10.20 -6.08 -11.70
CA GLN A 60 9.21 -5.29 -10.95
C GLN A 60 9.61 -5.14 -9.48
N LEU A 61 10.04 -6.23 -8.84
CA LEU A 61 10.47 -6.20 -7.45
C LEU A 61 11.73 -5.35 -7.26
N GLU A 62 12.73 -5.53 -8.10
CA GLU A 62 13.97 -4.73 -8.08
C GLU A 62 13.67 -3.24 -8.25
N PHE A 63 12.86 -2.89 -9.25
CA PHE A 63 12.51 -1.51 -9.57
C PHE A 63 11.76 -0.84 -8.41
N VAL A 64 10.69 -1.47 -7.90
CA VAL A 64 9.93 -0.95 -6.75
C VAL A 64 10.82 -0.78 -5.53
N THR A 65 11.72 -1.74 -5.26
CA THR A 65 12.64 -1.67 -4.12
C THR A 65 13.58 -0.48 -4.24
N LYS A 66 14.17 -0.27 -5.42
CA LYS A 66 15.07 0.85 -5.72
C LYS A 66 14.36 2.19 -5.58
N VAL A 67 13.22 2.37 -6.25
CA VAL A 67 12.46 3.62 -6.23
C VAL A 67 11.97 3.94 -4.82
N HIS A 68 11.51 2.93 -4.08
CA HIS A 68 11.08 3.11 -2.69
C HIS A 68 12.23 3.53 -1.76
N ALA A 69 13.42 2.96 -1.92
CA ALA A 69 14.60 3.33 -1.12
C ALA A 69 15.04 4.79 -1.40
N SER A 70 15.06 5.20 -2.68
CA SER A 70 15.35 6.58 -3.07
C SER A 70 14.34 7.55 -2.46
N ALA A 71 13.05 7.26 -2.62
CA ALA A 71 11.96 8.09 -2.11
C ALA A 71 12.00 8.25 -0.58
N LEU A 72 12.38 7.21 0.17
CA LEU A 72 12.57 7.32 1.63
C LEU A 72 13.73 8.24 1.99
N THR A 73 14.82 8.21 1.24
CA THR A 73 15.98 9.07 1.46
C THR A 73 15.63 10.53 1.18
N GLU A 74 14.96 10.81 0.07
CA GLU A 74 14.48 12.13 -0.31
C GLU A 74 13.50 12.71 0.70
N ALA A 75 12.51 11.93 1.12
CA ALA A 75 11.52 12.36 2.10
C ALA A 75 12.12 12.66 3.48
N LYS A 76 13.21 11.96 3.87
CA LYS A 76 13.96 12.27 5.09
C LYS A 76 14.80 13.53 4.97
N ALA A 77 15.37 13.79 3.80
CA ALA A 77 16.20 14.96 3.53
C ALA A 77 15.39 16.25 3.45
N ASN A 78 14.18 16.19 2.88
CA ASN A 78 13.29 17.35 2.74
C ASN A 78 11.85 16.99 3.09
N ARG A 79 11.44 17.28 4.32
CA ARG A 79 10.09 17.01 4.82
C ARG A 79 9.01 17.96 4.28
N GLU A 80 9.41 19.10 3.71
CA GLU A 80 8.49 20.08 3.13
C GLU A 80 8.25 19.83 1.64
N ALA A 81 9.02 18.93 1.01
CA ALA A 81 8.81 18.55 -0.38
C ALA A 81 7.49 17.79 -0.56
N LYS A 82 6.96 17.83 -1.78
CA LYS A 82 5.82 16.99 -2.17
C LYS A 82 6.13 15.53 -1.90
N ARG A 83 5.14 14.83 -1.36
CA ARG A 83 5.30 13.42 -1.00
C ARG A 83 5.51 12.57 -2.25
N PRO A 84 6.57 11.74 -2.34
CA PRO A 84 6.82 10.89 -3.47
C PRO A 84 5.66 9.91 -3.75
N PHE A 85 5.33 9.73 -5.04
CA PHE A 85 4.26 8.82 -5.49
C PHE A 85 4.33 7.43 -4.86
N ILE A 86 5.51 6.80 -4.85
CA ILE A 86 5.66 5.42 -4.37
C ILE A 86 5.32 5.28 -2.87
N LEU A 87 5.56 6.31 -2.06
CA LEU A 87 5.21 6.32 -0.64
C LEU A 87 3.71 6.49 -0.45
N MET A 88 3.06 7.35 -1.24
CA MET A 88 1.60 7.51 -1.23
C MET A 88 0.92 6.22 -1.69
N ALA A 89 1.39 5.63 -2.79
CA ALA A 89 0.85 4.37 -3.32
C ALA A 89 0.98 3.23 -2.33
N LYS A 90 2.12 3.11 -1.64
CA LYS A 90 2.33 2.11 -0.59
C LYS A 90 1.35 2.29 0.57
N GLU A 91 1.20 3.51 1.08
CA GLU A 91 0.30 3.80 2.20
C GLU A 91 -1.15 3.51 1.85
N LEU A 92 -1.63 4.00 0.70
CA LEU A 92 -2.99 3.73 0.23
C LEU A 92 -3.23 2.23 -0.03
N THR A 93 -2.21 1.51 -0.51
CA THR A 93 -2.29 0.06 -0.69
C THR A 93 -2.43 -0.66 0.65
N LEU A 94 -1.64 -0.30 1.65
CA LEU A 94 -1.72 -0.89 2.99
C LEU A 94 -3.05 -0.54 3.66
N LEU A 95 -3.46 0.72 3.60
CA LEU A 95 -4.74 1.17 4.15
C LEU A 95 -5.90 0.40 3.51
N GLY A 96 -5.99 0.40 2.18
CA GLY A 96 -7.07 -0.28 1.46
C GLY A 96 -7.08 -1.79 1.68
N PHE A 97 -5.91 -2.41 1.80
CA PHE A 97 -5.84 -3.84 2.04
C PHE A 97 -6.26 -4.23 3.47
N PHE A 98 -5.71 -3.59 4.49
CA PHE A 98 -6.00 -3.96 5.88
C PHE A 98 -7.39 -3.52 6.36
N THR A 99 -8.02 -2.56 5.68
CA THR A 99 -9.43 -2.19 5.92
C THR A 99 -10.42 -2.95 5.03
N SER A 100 -9.94 -3.74 4.08
CA SER A 100 -10.80 -4.62 3.26
C SER A 100 -11.28 -5.83 4.06
N GLU A 101 -12.42 -6.41 3.66
CA GLU A 101 -12.93 -7.65 4.27
C GLU A 101 -11.87 -8.76 4.32
N PRO A 102 -11.20 -9.15 3.22
CA PRO A 102 -10.18 -10.20 3.29
C PRO A 102 -8.96 -9.81 4.14
N GLY A 103 -8.54 -8.54 4.14
CA GLY A 103 -7.46 -8.07 5.00
C GLY A 103 -7.81 -8.14 6.48
N ALA A 104 -8.99 -7.65 6.83
CA ALA A 104 -9.46 -7.63 8.20
C ALA A 104 -9.78 -9.03 8.77
N THR A 105 -10.36 -9.92 7.96
CA THR A 105 -10.87 -11.22 8.45
C THR A 105 -9.92 -12.39 8.25
N GLN A 106 -9.07 -12.36 7.22
CA GLN A 106 -8.17 -13.49 6.89
C GLN A 106 -6.73 -13.22 7.34
N VAL A 107 -6.26 -11.97 7.20
CA VAL A 107 -4.88 -11.59 7.58
C VAL A 107 -4.82 -11.11 9.02
N LEU A 108 -5.72 -10.22 9.39
CA LEU A 108 -5.90 -9.76 10.77
C LEU A 108 -6.99 -10.58 11.49
N GLN A 109 -7.28 -10.21 12.70
CA GLN A 109 -8.39 -10.75 13.48
C GLN A 109 -9.48 -9.69 13.62
N TYR A 110 -10.65 -9.97 13.05
CA TYR A 110 -11.83 -9.13 13.20
C TYR A 110 -12.81 -9.72 14.21
N VAL A 111 -13.18 -8.94 15.20
CA VAL A 111 -14.25 -9.27 16.17
C VAL A 111 -15.17 -8.05 16.27
N ALA A 112 -16.39 -8.18 15.77
CA ALA A 112 -17.37 -7.09 15.72
C ALA A 112 -17.73 -6.54 17.11
N VAL A 113 -17.80 -7.42 18.12
CA VAL A 113 -18.09 -7.05 19.51
C VAL A 113 -17.10 -7.79 20.42
N PRO A 114 -16.00 -7.16 20.85
CA PRO A 114 -14.95 -7.82 21.63
C PRO A 114 -15.36 -8.20 23.07
N GLY A 115 -16.49 -7.74 23.56
CA GLY A 115 -17.07 -8.11 24.86
C GLY A 115 -16.36 -7.53 26.08
N SER A 116 -15.05 -7.70 26.21
CA SER A 116 -14.25 -7.17 27.31
C SER A 116 -12.96 -6.52 26.83
N TYR A 117 -12.56 -5.44 27.47
CA TYR A 117 -11.27 -4.80 27.22
C TYR A 117 -10.16 -5.44 28.07
N LYS A 118 -9.11 -5.93 27.41
CA LYS A 118 -7.88 -6.41 28.05
C LYS A 118 -6.71 -5.64 27.43
N GLY A 119 -6.23 -4.63 28.12
CA GLY A 119 -5.28 -3.66 27.59
C GLY A 119 -3.87 -4.19 27.29
N CYS A 120 -3.46 -5.27 27.94
CA CYS A 120 -2.14 -5.86 27.74
C CYS A 120 -2.22 -7.38 27.92
N ILE A 121 -2.19 -8.09 26.79
CA ILE A 121 -2.16 -9.56 26.76
C ILE A 121 -1.12 -10.01 25.73
N PRO A 122 -0.47 -11.18 25.92
CA PRO A 122 0.37 -11.77 24.91
C PRO A 122 -0.39 -11.98 23.59
N LEU A 123 0.27 -11.74 22.45
CA LEU A 123 -0.38 -11.89 21.13
C LEU A 123 -0.94 -13.32 20.94
N ALA A 124 -0.28 -14.36 21.47
CA ALA A 124 -0.74 -15.73 21.41
C ALA A 124 -2.07 -15.96 22.12
N GLU A 125 -2.43 -15.11 23.10
CA GLU A 125 -3.69 -15.15 23.85
C GLU A 125 -4.77 -14.25 23.23
N ALA A 126 -4.38 -13.40 22.29
CA ALA A 126 -5.27 -12.53 21.52
C ALA A 126 -5.88 -13.30 20.35
N GLY A 127 -6.82 -14.19 20.63
CA GLY A 127 -7.46 -15.03 19.61
C GLY A 127 -6.47 -16.01 18.97
N ASN A 128 -6.32 -15.99 17.64
CA ASN A 128 -5.46 -16.92 16.92
C ASN A 128 -4.01 -16.44 16.75
N GLY A 129 -3.50 -15.60 17.63
CA GLY A 129 -2.16 -15.02 17.51
C GLY A 129 -2.01 -13.97 16.41
N LYS A 130 -3.12 -13.49 15.86
CA LYS A 130 -3.17 -12.40 14.87
C LYS A 130 -3.46 -11.06 15.56
N THR A 131 -2.92 -9.99 15.01
CA THR A 131 -3.28 -8.63 15.43
C THR A 131 -4.74 -8.30 15.11
N TRP A 132 -5.34 -7.46 15.93
CA TRP A 132 -6.71 -6.99 15.71
C TRP A 132 -6.80 -6.12 14.46
N ALA A 133 -7.89 -6.27 13.71
CA ALA A 133 -8.31 -5.32 12.70
C ALA A 133 -8.89 -4.08 13.42
N THR A 134 -8.31 -2.92 13.16
CA THR A 134 -8.71 -1.62 13.74
C THR A 134 -9.41 -0.79 12.69
#